data_70b59696facc3fd64f1bc00c54c32fae
#
_entry.id   70b59696facc3fd64f1bc00c54c32fae
#
_cell.length_a   1.000
_cell.length_b   1.000
_cell.length_c   1.000
_cell.angle_alpha   90.00
_cell.angle_beta   90.00
_cell.angle_gamma   90.00
#
_symmetry.space_group_name_H-M   'P 1'
#
loop_
_entity.id
_entity.type
_entity.pdbx_description
1 polymer ?
#
loop_
_entity_poly.entity_id
_entity_poly.type
_entity_poly.pdbx_seq_one_letter_code
_entity_poly.pdbx_strand_id
1 'polypeptide(L)'
;FDILHFLTNSLVASLIGSALAIALAFPAAYAMARFNVGRAWLLPLVVNLRAVPLIIFAIPIYLMYQQVGLLDTRFGLALILALVNVPLVLVLLASSIADLPIEIEEAGRVDGAGTLRLLAYVVAPMSLNVVAASSVLAFIYSWNEFLFGLIMTTNKATPVSVGASFFFAASGGGVRWGVAAAVMILATLPPLVIGLVMYRQIGRSMTAGAVKG
;
A
#
# COMPACT_ATOMS: atom_id res chain seq x y z
N PHE A 1 13.80 -22.06 11.50
CA PHE A 1 13.20 -20.86 10.90
C PHE A 1 12.12 -21.31 9.93
N ASP A 2 10.88 -20.89 10.17
CA ASP A 2 9.74 -21.22 9.33
C ASP A 2 9.52 -20.10 8.28
N ILE A 3 10.10 -20.29 7.09
CA ILE A 3 9.99 -19.33 5.99
C ILE A 3 8.53 -19.12 5.55
N LEU A 4 7.69 -20.16 5.64
CA LEU A 4 6.28 -20.05 5.30
C LEU A 4 5.54 -19.12 6.26
N HIS A 5 5.94 -19.14 7.53
CA HIS A 5 5.40 -18.19 8.53
C HIS A 5 5.75 -16.75 8.17
N PHE A 6 6.99 -16.45 7.78
CA PHE A 6 7.40 -15.11 7.36
C PHE A 6 6.70 -14.66 6.07
N LEU A 7 6.58 -15.56 5.08
CA LEU A 7 5.85 -15.26 3.84
C LEU A 7 4.37 -14.98 4.09
N THR A 8 3.72 -15.79 4.93
CA THR A 8 2.30 -15.56 5.27
C THR A 8 2.09 -14.27 6.05
N ASN A 9 3.00 -13.92 6.98
CA ASN A 9 2.95 -12.65 7.69
C ASN A 9 3.05 -11.46 6.73
N SER A 10 4.04 -11.49 5.82
CA SER A 10 4.18 -10.45 4.81
C SER A 10 2.96 -10.36 3.90
N LEU A 11 2.44 -11.50 3.43
CA LEU A 11 1.28 -11.52 2.55
C LEU A 11 0.05 -10.89 3.21
N VAL A 12 -0.27 -11.34 4.43
CA VAL A 12 -1.42 -10.83 5.18
C VAL A 12 -1.25 -9.35 5.52
N ALA A 13 -0.08 -8.95 6.05
CA ALA A 13 0.16 -7.56 6.44
C ALA A 13 0.15 -6.63 5.22
N SER A 14 0.76 -7.03 4.10
CA SER A 14 0.81 -6.21 2.89
C SER A 14 -0.55 -6.09 2.21
N LEU A 15 -1.34 -7.16 2.16
CA LEU A 15 -2.70 -7.11 1.59
C LEU A 15 -3.63 -6.23 2.43
N ILE A 16 -3.66 -6.44 3.74
CA ILE A 16 -4.49 -5.64 4.64
C ILE A 16 -4.02 -4.18 4.63
N GLY A 17 -2.70 -3.94 4.73
CA GLY A 17 -2.12 -2.61 4.70
C GLY A 17 -2.45 -1.84 3.42
N SER A 18 -2.33 -2.48 2.27
CA SER A 18 -2.69 -1.90 0.97
C SER A 18 -4.19 -1.59 0.86
N ALA A 19 -5.03 -2.54 1.30
CA ALA A 19 -6.49 -2.35 1.29
C ALA A 19 -6.91 -1.18 2.20
N LEU A 20 -6.33 -1.08 3.39
CA LEU A 20 -6.57 0.04 4.31
C LEU A 20 -6.08 1.37 3.73
N ALA A 21 -4.90 1.39 3.10
CA ALA A 21 -4.38 2.59 2.44
C ALA A 21 -5.33 3.10 1.36
N ILE A 22 -5.85 2.21 0.50
CA ILE A 22 -6.85 2.55 -0.51
C ILE A 22 -8.16 3.03 0.14
N ALA A 23 -8.66 2.31 1.14
CA ALA A 23 -9.92 2.65 1.82
C ALA A 23 -9.89 4.04 2.47
N LEU A 24 -8.73 4.45 3.00
CA LEU A 24 -8.53 5.77 3.58
C LEU A 24 -8.29 6.84 2.50
N ALA A 25 -7.44 6.54 1.52
CA ALA A 25 -7.03 7.51 0.52
C ALA A 25 -8.11 7.78 -0.54
N PHE A 26 -8.95 6.80 -0.90
CA PHE A 26 -9.94 6.96 -1.97
C PHE A 26 -11.00 8.04 -1.67
N PRO A 27 -11.69 8.02 -0.52
CA PRO A 27 -12.63 9.09 -0.19
C PRO A 27 -11.95 10.44 0.03
N ALA A 28 -10.73 10.45 0.59
CA ALA A 28 -9.96 11.68 0.74
C ALA A 28 -9.55 12.28 -0.61
N ALA A 29 -9.10 11.45 -1.55
CA ALA A 29 -8.78 11.87 -2.92
C ALA A 29 -10.00 12.45 -3.65
N TYR A 30 -11.16 11.82 -3.50
CA TYR A 30 -12.42 12.35 -4.04
C TYR A 30 -12.78 13.71 -3.45
N ALA A 31 -12.68 13.86 -2.12
CA ALA A 31 -12.93 15.13 -1.46
C ALA A 31 -11.98 16.24 -1.94
N MET A 32 -10.71 15.92 -2.14
CA MET A 32 -9.73 16.86 -2.68
C MET A 32 -10.02 17.23 -4.14
N ALA A 33 -10.38 16.26 -4.97
CA ALA A 33 -10.57 16.46 -6.40
C ALA A 33 -11.86 17.24 -6.71
N ARG A 34 -12.95 17.01 -5.96
CA ARG A 34 -14.28 17.57 -6.25
C ARG A 34 -14.68 18.73 -5.36
N PHE A 35 -14.26 18.73 -4.10
CA PHE A 35 -14.64 19.78 -3.14
C PHE A 35 -13.47 20.66 -2.73
N ASN A 36 -12.29 20.43 -3.30
CA ASN A 36 -11.04 21.16 -3.00
C ASN A 36 -10.64 21.12 -1.51
N VAL A 37 -11.19 20.17 -0.73
CA VAL A 37 -10.92 20.02 0.69
C VAL A 37 -9.52 19.51 0.91
N GLY A 38 -8.69 20.28 1.62
CA GLY A 38 -7.33 19.89 1.96
C GLY A 38 -6.32 19.93 0.79
N ARG A 39 -6.73 20.22 -0.44
CA ARG A 39 -5.84 20.19 -1.61
C ARG A 39 -4.66 21.16 -1.46
N ALA A 40 -4.90 22.34 -0.90
CA ALA A 40 -3.88 23.38 -0.75
C ALA A 40 -2.88 23.12 0.38
N TRP A 41 -3.26 22.41 1.43
CA TRP A 41 -2.42 22.20 2.62
C TRP A 41 -2.15 20.73 2.97
N LEU A 42 -3.17 19.87 2.89
CA LEU A 42 -3.01 18.46 3.28
C LEU A 42 -2.20 17.68 2.23
N LEU A 43 -2.45 17.91 0.94
CA LEU A 43 -1.73 17.20 -0.11
C LEU A 43 -0.21 17.51 -0.07
N PRO A 44 0.24 18.80 -0.02
CA PRO A 44 1.65 19.11 0.17
C PRO A 44 2.21 18.57 1.50
N LEU A 45 1.45 18.63 2.60
CA LEU A 45 1.86 18.09 3.89
C LEU A 45 2.17 16.60 3.79
N VAL A 46 1.24 15.82 3.23
CA VAL A 46 1.34 14.36 3.11
C VAL A 46 2.51 13.97 2.18
N VAL A 47 2.71 14.71 1.10
CA VAL A 47 3.87 14.51 0.20
C VAL A 47 5.19 14.81 0.92
N ASN A 48 5.27 15.92 1.65
CA ASN A 48 6.48 16.30 2.39
C ASN A 48 6.80 15.32 3.53
N LEU A 49 5.79 14.73 4.19
CA LEU A 49 6.02 13.70 5.20
C LEU A 49 6.75 12.47 4.65
N ARG A 50 6.62 12.16 3.37
CA ARG A 50 7.41 11.08 2.74
C ARG A 50 8.91 11.41 2.59
N ALA A 51 9.26 12.68 2.56
CA ALA A 51 10.66 13.11 2.51
C ALA A 51 11.35 13.01 3.88
N VAL A 52 10.55 12.93 4.97
CA VAL A 52 11.08 12.74 6.33
C VAL A 52 11.51 11.28 6.49
N PRO A 53 12.73 11.02 6.98
CA PRO A 53 13.17 9.64 7.25
C PRO A 53 12.24 8.94 8.24
N LEU A 54 11.70 7.78 7.85
CA LEU A 54 10.73 7.02 8.65
C LEU A 54 11.24 6.64 10.03
N ILE A 55 12.56 6.53 10.20
CA ILE A 55 13.19 6.19 11.48
C ILE A 55 12.87 7.20 12.59
N ILE A 56 12.61 8.47 12.24
CA ILE A 56 12.25 9.50 13.20
C ILE A 56 10.94 9.17 13.92
N PHE A 57 10.00 8.55 13.20
CA PHE A 57 8.71 8.15 13.75
C PHE A 57 8.74 6.79 14.45
N ALA A 58 9.81 6.02 14.30
CA ALA A 58 9.88 4.64 14.77
C ALA A 58 9.67 4.51 16.29
N ILE A 59 10.40 5.31 17.07
CA ILE A 59 10.31 5.25 18.56
C ILE A 59 8.94 5.73 19.07
N PRO A 60 8.41 6.89 18.64
CA PRO A 60 7.07 7.32 19.06
C PRO A 60 5.98 6.29 18.73
N ILE A 61 5.99 5.75 17.51
CA ILE A 61 5.00 4.76 17.09
C ILE A 61 5.18 3.45 17.87
N TYR A 62 6.40 2.99 18.11
CA TYR A 62 6.67 1.81 18.94
C TYR A 62 6.05 1.95 20.33
N LEU A 63 6.26 3.08 21.00
CA LEU A 63 5.70 3.33 22.34
C LEU A 63 4.17 3.36 22.33
N MET A 64 3.55 3.96 21.32
CA MET A 64 2.09 3.93 21.14
C MET A 64 1.58 2.50 20.96
N TYR A 65 2.24 1.71 20.11
CA TYR A 65 1.85 0.32 19.83
C TYR A 65 2.02 -0.58 21.06
N GLN A 66 3.04 -0.32 21.87
CA GLN A 66 3.25 -1.02 23.13
C GLN A 66 2.08 -0.79 24.10
N GLN A 67 1.60 0.45 24.22
CA GLN A 67 0.49 0.80 25.11
C GLN A 67 -0.83 0.14 24.72
N VAL A 68 -1.09 0.01 23.40
CA VAL A 68 -2.35 -0.56 22.88
C VAL A 68 -2.24 -2.05 22.53
N GLY A 69 -1.10 -2.70 22.79
CA GLY A 69 -0.91 -4.13 22.56
C GLY A 69 -0.86 -4.55 21.09
N LEU A 70 -0.46 -3.65 20.18
CA LEU A 70 -0.35 -3.92 18.75
C LEU A 70 1.02 -4.41 18.30
N LEU A 71 2.04 -4.39 19.19
CA LEU A 71 3.36 -4.95 18.87
C LEU A 71 3.25 -6.43 18.58
N ASP A 72 4.07 -6.91 17.64
CA ASP A 72 4.17 -8.30 17.20
C ASP A 72 2.82 -8.90 16.76
N THR A 73 1.96 -8.07 16.14
CA THR A 73 0.70 -8.50 15.54
C THR A 73 0.66 -8.19 14.04
N ARG A 74 0.05 -9.10 13.24
CA ARG A 74 -0.15 -8.89 11.80
C ARG A 74 -0.97 -7.64 11.51
N PHE A 75 -1.98 -7.38 12.34
CA PHE A 75 -2.84 -6.20 12.20
C PHE A 75 -2.08 -4.92 12.53
N GLY A 76 -1.30 -4.90 13.61
CA GLY A 76 -0.43 -3.76 13.94
C GLY A 76 0.55 -3.44 12.81
N LEU A 77 1.22 -4.48 12.27
CA LEU A 77 2.10 -4.30 11.12
C LEU A 77 1.32 -3.77 9.90
N ALA A 78 0.15 -4.32 9.58
CA ALA A 78 -0.68 -3.85 8.47
C ALA A 78 -1.10 -2.39 8.62
N LEU A 79 -1.44 -1.95 9.83
CA LEU A 79 -1.86 -0.58 10.10
C LEU A 79 -0.75 0.43 9.83
N ILE A 80 0.48 0.16 10.29
CA ILE A 80 1.60 1.07 10.00
C ILE A 80 1.96 1.06 8.51
N LEU A 81 1.92 -0.09 7.85
CA LEU A 81 2.12 -0.19 6.40
C LEU A 81 1.07 0.60 5.63
N ALA A 82 -0.19 0.60 6.08
CA ALA A 82 -1.23 1.44 5.50
C ALA A 82 -0.88 2.92 5.62
N LEU A 83 -0.54 3.39 6.82
CA LEU A 83 -0.20 4.80 7.08
C LEU A 83 0.96 5.28 6.21
N VAL A 84 2.01 4.48 6.06
CA VAL A 84 3.17 4.80 5.21
C VAL A 84 2.80 4.89 3.74
N ASN A 85 1.81 4.11 3.28
CA ASN A 85 1.40 4.08 1.88
C ASN A 85 0.28 5.09 1.52
N VAL A 86 -0.52 5.57 2.49
CA VAL A 86 -1.57 6.57 2.25
C VAL A 86 -1.07 7.76 1.41
N PRO A 87 0.10 8.38 1.66
CA PRO A 87 0.58 9.49 0.85
C PRO A 87 0.71 9.19 -0.63
N LEU A 88 1.29 8.04 -0.96
CA LEU A 88 1.46 7.61 -2.36
C LEU A 88 0.12 7.39 -3.04
N VAL A 89 -0.73 6.60 -2.38
CA VAL A 89 -2.05 6.24 -2.89
C VAL A 89 -2.93 7.48 -3.07
N LEU A 90 -2.90 8.40 -2.11
CA LEU A 90 -3.66 9.64 -2.14
C LEU A 90 -3.30 10.52 -3.35
N VAL A 91 -2.00 10.70 -3.61
CA VAL A 91 -1.54 11.49 -4.76
C VAL A 91 -2.01 10.89 -6.08
N LEU A 92 -1.84 9.58 -6.25
CA LEU A 92 -2.24 8.89 -7.48
C LEU A 92 -3.75 8.96 -7.72
N LEU A 93 -4.54 8.70 -6.66
CA LEU A 93 -5.99 8.74 -6.75
C LEU A 93 -6.52 10.17 -6.95
N ALA A 94 -5.98 11.15 -6.22
CA ALA A 94 -6.44 12.54 -6.33
C ALA A 94 -6.19 13.11 -7.74
N SER A 95 -5.04 12.82 -8.33
CA SER A 95 -4.74 13.21 -9.71
C SER A 95 -5.69 12.55 -10.69
N SER A 96 -5.84 11.23 -10.61
CA SER A 96 -6.69 10.51 -11.55
C SER A 96 -8.17 10.85 -11.44
N ILE A 97 -8.70 11.06 -10.21
CA ILE A 97 -10.10 11.45 -10.02
C ILE A 97 -10.33 12.89 -10.55
N ALA A 98 -9.34 13.78 -10.44
CA ALA A 98 -9.44 15.12 -10.98
C ALA A 98 -9.61 15.13 -12.51
N ASP A 99 -9.03 14.14 -13.21
CA ASP A 99 -9.10 13.99 -14.66
C ASP A 99 -10.40 13.33 -15.16
N LEU A 100 -11.23 12.79 -14.26
CA LEU A 100 -12.51 12.18 -14.64
C LEU A 100 -13.55 13.27 -15.06
N PRO A 101 -14.36 13.01 -16.13
CA PRO A 101 -15.41 13.91 -16.57
C PRO A 101 -16.43 14.16 -15.44
N ILE A 102 -16.63 15.42 -15.07
CA ILE A 102 -17.55 15.81 -13.99
C ILE A 102 -19.01 15.63 -14.41
N GLU A 103 -19.27 15.70 -15.71
CA GLU A 103 -20.61 15.60 -16.29
C GLU A 103 -21.31 14.28 -15.93
N ILE A 104 -20.56 13.21 -15.78
CA ILE A 104 -21.10 11.89 -15.39
C ILE A 104 -21.59 11.92 -13.93
N GLU A 105 -20.86 12.61 -13.06
CA GLU A 105 -21.27 12.78 -11.66
C GLU A 105 -22.47 13.74 -11.56
N GLU A 106 -22.51 14.80 -12.37
CA GLU A 106 -23.63 15.74 -12.43
C GLU A 106 -24.91 15.05 -12.92
N ALA A 107 -24.84 14.22 -13.94
CA ALA A 107 -25.95 13.40 -14.39
C ALA A 107 -26.47 12.49 -13.27
N GLY A 108 -25.57 11.81 -12.55
CA GLY A 108 -25.94 10.98 -11.41
C GLY A 108 -26.62 11.79 -10.26
N ARG A 109 -26.22 13.05 -10.06
CA ARG A 109 -26.89 13.94 -9.09
C ARG A 109 -28.30 14.33 -9.53
N VAL A 110 -28.50 14.57 -10.82
CA VAL A 110 -29.83 14.84 -11.40
C VAL A 110 -30.74 13.61 -11.21
N ASP A 111 -30.20 12.40 -11.31
CA ASP A 111 -30.90 11.14 -11.02
C ASP A 111 -31.12 10.89 -9.51
N GLY A 112 -30.74 11.84 -8.63
CA GLY A 112 -30.97 11.78 -7.19
C GLY A 112 -29.92 11.00 -6.40
N ALA A 113 -28.74 10.68 -7.00
CA ALA A 113 -27.69 9.99 -6.28
C ALA A 113 -26.98 10.93 -5.29
N GLY A 114 -26.96 10.56 -4.01
CA GLY A 114 -26.15 11.24 -3.00
C GLY A 114 -24.63 10.94 -3.16
N THR A 115 -23.81 11.75 -2.50
CA THR A 115 -22.33 11.71 -2.63
C THR A 115 -21.74 10.30 -2.43
N LEU A 116 -22.18 9.55 -1.42
CA LEU A 116 -21.66 8.18 -1.19
C LEU A 116 -22.06 7.21 -2.31
N ARG A 117 -23.26 7.38 -2.86
CA ARG A 117 -23.71 6.57 -4.00
C ARG A 117 -22.91 6.90 -5.26
N LEU A 118 -22.65 8.18 -5.52
CA LEU A 118 -21.79 8.61 -6.62
C LEU A 118 -20.37 8.04 -6.46
N LEU A 119 -19.80 8.15 -5.26
CA LEU A 119 -18.47 7.62 -4.99
C LEU A 119 -18.40 6.12 -5.26
N ALA A 120 -19.35 5.33 -4.77
CA ALA A 120 -19.34 3.87 -4.86
C ALA A 120 -19.71 3.33 -6.25
N TYR A 121 -20.68 3.94 -6.93
CA TYR A 121 -21.27 3.39 -8.16
C TYR A 121 -20.86 4.13 -9.44
N VAL A 122 -20.26 5.30 -9.33
CA VAL A 122 -19.80 6.08 -10.47
C VAL A 122 -18.28 6.22 -10.44
N VAL A 123 -17.76 6.91 -9.42
CA VAL A 123 -16.32 7.26 -9.37
C VAL A 123 -15.45 6.03 -9.15
N ALA A 124 -15.83 5.11 -8.26
CA ALA A 124 -15.02 3.91 -8.00
C ALA A 124 -14.89 3.00 -9.22
N PRO A 125 -15.96 2.67 -9.99
CA PRO A 125 -15.83 1.93 -11.23
C PRO A 125 -14.98 2.65 -12.28
N MET A 126 -15.12 3.96 -12.44
CA MET A 126 -14.32 4.75 -13.39
C MET A 126 -12.84 4.81 -13.00
N SER A 127 -12.54 4.71 -11.70
CA SER A 127 -11.18 4.76 -11.14
C SER A 127 -10.52 3.39 -11.02
N LEU A 128 -11.15 2.29 -11.43
CA LEU A 128 -10.64 0.92 -11.20
C LEU A 128 -9.20 0.70 -11.65
N ASN A 129 -8.80 1.28 -12.78
CA ASN A 129 -7.44 1.12 -13.30
C ASN A 129 -6.40 1.75 -12.37
N VAL A 130 -6.66 2.97 -11.88
CA VAL A 130 -5.73 3.65 -10.97
C VAL A 130 -5.80 3.06 -9.56
N VAL A 131 -6.97 2.62 -9.09
CA VAL A 131 -7.11 1.89 -7.82
C VAL A 131 -6.29 0.61 -7.86
N ALA A 132 -6.41 -0.17 -8.95
CA ALA A 132 -5.63 -1.38 -9.12
C ALA A 132 -4.12 -1.11 -9.17
N ALA A 133 -3.68 -0.12 -9.96
CA ALA A 133 -2.27 0.28 -10.02
C ALA A 133 -1.74 0.75 -8.66
N SER A 134 -2.49 1.59 -7.96
CA SER A 134 -2.13 2.08 -6.62
C SER A 134 -2.08 0.96 -5.58
N SER A 135 -3.00 -0.02 -5.67
CA SER A 135 -3.02 -1.19 -4.77
C SER A 135 -1.77 -2.04 -4.93
N VAL A 136 -1.32 -2.26 -6.18
CA VAL A 136 -0.11 -3.03 -6.45
C VAL A 136 1.14 -2.29 -5.96
N LEU A 137 1.22 -0.99 -6.21
CA LEU A 137 2.33 -0.19 -5.69
C LEU A 137 2.36 -0.22 -4.16
N ALA A 138 1.22 -0.01 -3.51
CA ALA A 138 1.12 -0.09 -2.05
C ALA A 138 1.50 -1.47 -1.52
N PHE A 139 1.08 -2.55 -2.21
CA PHE A 139 1.47 -3.92 -1.84
C PHE A 139 2.98 -4.12 -1.97
N ILE A 140 3.59 -3.72 -3.09
CA ILE A 140 5.04 -3.89 -3.31
C ILE A 140 5.83 -3.10 -2.27
N TYR A 141 5.43 -1.86 -1.96
CA TYR A 141 6.07 -1.07 -0.89
C TYR A 141 5.90 -1.72 0.48
N SER A 142 4.69 -2.18 0.82
CA SER A 142 4.42 -2.90 2.07
C SER A 142 5.23 -4.18 2.21
N TRP A 143 5.33 -4.95 1.13
CA TRP A 143 6.08 -6.21 1.10
C TRP A 143 7.57 -6.01 1.34
N ASN A 144 8.15 -4.96 0.78
CA ASN A 144 9.57 -4.65 0.89
C ASN A 144 9.91 -3.82 2.13
N GLU A 145 8.90 -3.41 2.92
CA GLU A 145 9.13 -2.62 4.11
C GLU A 145 9.90 -3.44 5.16
N PHE A 146 11.01 -2.89 5.61
CA PHE A 146 11.91 -3.57 6.54
C PHE A 146 11.96 -2.91 7.92
N LEU A 147 11.97 -1.57 7.96
CA LEU A 147 12.24 -0.82 9.19
C LEU A 147 11.17 -1.07 10.26
N PHE A 148 9.91 -0.86 9.91
CA PHE A 148 8.82 -1.08 10.85
C PHE A 148 8.61 -2.57 11.15
N GLY A 149 8.86 -3.44 10.16
CA GLY A 149 8.90 -4.88 10.40
C GLY A 149 9.92 -5.25 11.49
N LEU A 150 11.14 -4.72 11.39
CA LEU A 150 12.23 -4.98 12.33
C LEU A 150 11.93 -4.43 13.74
N ILE A 151 11.33 -3.24 13.83
CA ILE A 151 11.10 -2.57 15.11
C ILE A 151 9.82 -3.06 15.80
N MET A 152 8.77 -3.35 15.02
CA MET A 152 7.43 -3.65 15.54
C MET A 152 7.17 -5.13 15.78
N THR A 153 8.01 -6.03 15.21
CA THR A 153 7.78 -7.47 15.31
C THR A 153 8.98 -8.20 15.91
N THR A 154 8.69 -9.30 16.60
CA THR A 154 9.74 -10.11 17.21
C THR A 154 9.63 -11.59 16.81
N ASN A 155 8.42 -12.15 16.71
CA ASN A 155 8.20 -13.58 16.50
C ASN A 155 6.93 -13.89 15.69
N LYS A 156 5.76 -13.44 16.20
CA LYS A 156 4.45 -13.85 15.67
C LYS A 156 4.13 -13.20 14.32
N ALA A 157 4.54 -11.95 14.12
CA ALA A 157 4.21 -11.16 12.94
C ALA A 157 5.43 -10.78 12.08
N THR A 158 6.59 -11.39 12.33
CA THR A 158 7.83 -11.10 11.60
C THR A 158 7.63 -11.28 10.09
N PRO A 159 7.82 -10.22 9.27
CA PRO A 159 7.68 -10.30 7.82
C PRO A 159 8.90 -10.94 7.17
N VAL A 160 8.75 -11.35 5.90
CA VAL A 160 9.82 -12.02 5.16
C VAL A 160 11.05 -11.13 4.95
N SER A 161 10.86 -9.82 4.81
CA SER A 161 11.94 -8.84 4.70
C SER A 161 12.88 -8.89 5.91
N VAL A 162 12.33 -9.00 7.12
CA VAL A 162 13.09 -9.17 8.37
C VAL A 162 13.57 -10.60 8.53
N GLY A 163 12.70 -11.59 8.33
CA GLY A 163 13.04 -13.01 8.46
C GLY A 163 14.21 -13.43 7.54
N ALA A 164 14.28 -12.88 6.33
CA ALA A 164 15.38 -13.12 5.40
C ALA A 164 16.73 -12.63 5.97
N SER A 165 16.77 -11.54 6.74
CA SER A 165 18.01 -11.01 7.31
C SER A 165 18.65 -11.95 8.33
N PHE A 166 17.87 -12.80 8.98
CA PHE A 166 18.39 -13.78 9.97
C PHE A 166 19.32 -14.84 9.35
N PHE A 167 19.18 -15.11 8.04
CA PHE A 167 20.03 -16.05 7.34
C PHE A 167 21.41 -15.51 6.98
N PHE A 168 21.57 -14.17 7.06
CA PHE A 168 22.87 -13.50 6.91
C PHE A 168 23.57 -13.25 8.25
N ALA A 169 22.87 -13.38 9.37
CA ALA A 169 23.48 -13.24 10.69
C ALA A 169 24.42 -14.42 10.94
N ALA A 170 25.70 -14.14 11.07
CA ALA A 170 26.73 -15.14 11.36
C ALA A 170 26.69 -15.53 12.85
N SER A 171 25.81 -16.44 13.23
CA SER A 171 25.83 -17.04 14.56
C SER A 171 26.79 -18.27 14.53
N GLY A 172 28.08 -18.01 14.76
CA GLY A 172 29.06 -19.06 15.05
C GLY A 172 29.43 -20.08 13.94
N GLY A 173 28.67 -20.15 12.84
CA GLY A 173 28.86 -21.13 11.74
C GLY A 173 29.04 -20.51 10.34
N GLY A 174 29.15 -19.20 10.25
CA GLY A 174 29.22 -18.50 8.96
C GLY A 174 27.87 -18.32 8.27
N VAL A 175 27.84 -17.52 7.20
CA VAL A 175 26.64 -17.26 6.41
C VAL A 175 26.25 -18.50 5.61
N ARG A 176 25.00 -18.95 5.74
CA ARG A 176 24.46 -20.08 4.97
C ARG A 176 23.97 -19.59 3.60
N TRP A 177 24.90 -19.25 2.71
CA TRP A 177 24.62 -18.60 1.42
C TRP A 177 23.56 -19.31 0.57
N GLY A 178 23.56 -20.63 0.51
CA GLY A 178 22.58 -21.39 -0.26
C GLY A 178 21.16 -21.22 0.27
N VAL A 179 20.98 -21.24 1.60
CA VAL A 179 19.68 -21.04 2.25
C VAL A 179 19.22 -19.58 2.09
N ALA A 180 20.12 -18.63 2.30
CA ALA A 180 19.84 -17.21 2.12
C ALA A 180 19.39 -16.90 0.69
N ALA A 181 20.08 -17.44 -0.32
CA ALA A 181 19.71 -17.29 -1.73
C ALA A 181 18.32 -17.89 -2.03
N ALA A 182 18.03 -19.10 -1.53
CA ALA A 182 16.72 -19.73 -1.71
C ALA A 182 15.59 -18.91 -1.08
N VAL A 183 15.80 -18.38 0.13
CA VAL A 183 14.84 -17.50 0.82
C VAL A 183 14.60 -16.22 0.03
N MET A 184 15.65 -15.59 -0.50
CA MET A 184 15.51 -14.36 -1.30
C MET A 184 14.76 -14.62 -2.61
N ILE A 185 14.98 -15.74 -3.28
CA ILE A 185 14.21 -16.11 -4.48
C ILE A 185 12.74 -16.27 -4.12
N LEU A 186 12.40 -17.01 -3.07
CA LEU A 186 11.03 -17.20 -2.60
C LEU A 186 10.38 -15.87 -2.20
N ALA A 187 11.12 -14.99 -1.52
CA ALA A 187 10.64 -13.67 -1.12
C ALA A 187 10.38 -12.73 -2.30
N THR A 188 11.06 -12.92 -3.43
CA THR A 188 10.88 -12.11 -4.63
C THR A 188 9.67 -12.53 -5.47
N LEU A 189 9.21 -13.77 -5.37
CA LEU A 189 8.13 -14.30 -6.20
C LEU A 189 6.80 -13.55 -6.06
N PRO A 190 6.24 -13.27 -4.85
CA PRO A 190 4.94 -12.61 -4.73
C PRO A 190 4.87 -11.22 -5.39
N PRO A 191 5.80 -10.28 -5.12
CA PRO A 191 5.75 -8.98 -5.79
C PRO A 191 5.99 -9.10 -7.31
N LEU A 192 6.83 -10.03 -7.76
CA LEU A 192 7.06 -10.28 -9.18
C LEU A 192 5.80 -10.77 -9.88
N VAL A 193 5.11 -11.77 -9.31
CA VAL A 193 3.85 -12.31 -9.88
C VAL A 193 2.78 -11.23 -9.95
N ILE A 194 2.59 -10.48 -8.86
CA ILE A 194 1.61 -9.40 -8.81
C ILE A 194 1.94 -8.31 -9.84
N GLY A 195 3.21 -7.89 -9.93
CA GLY A 195 3.67 -6.92 -10.91
C GLY A 195 3.44 -7.38 -12.36
N LEU A 196 3.75 -8.64 -12.68
CA LEU A 196 3.53 -9.21 -14.03
C LEU A 196 2.04 -9.30 -14.41
N VAL A 197 1.18 -9.72 -13.46
CA VAL A 197 -0.27 -9.79 -13.68
C VAL A 197 -0.82 -8.39 -13.99
N MET A 198 -0.41 -7.40 -13.22
CA MET A 198 -0.87 -6.03 -13.40
C MET A 198 -0.31 -5.36 -14.66
N TYR A 199 0.93 -5.63 -15.03
CA TYR A 199 1.49 -5.13 -16.28
C TYR A 199 0.64 -5.53 -17.49
N ARG A 200 0.14 -6.76 -17.50
CA ARG A 200 -0.76 -7.25 -18.55
C ARG A 200 -2.12 -6.54 -18.55
N GLN A 201 -2.65 -6.16 -17.38
CA GLN A 201 -3.94 -5.45 -17.29
C GLN A 201 -3.82 -3.99 -17.71
N ILE A 202 -2.79 -3.30 -17.26
CA ILE A 202 -2.53 -1.89 -17.62
C ILE A 202 -2.23 -1.77 -19.12
N GLY A 203 -1.42 -2.67 -19.67
CA GLY A 203 -1.12 -2.69 -21.10
C GLY A 203 -2.36 -2.83 -21.99
N ARG A 204 -3.32 -3.65 -21.60
CA ARG A 204 -4.59 -3.84 -22.33
C ARG A 204 -5.49 -2.60 -22.32
N SER A 205 -5.51 -1.86 -21.20
CA SER A 205 -6.33 -0.65 -21.09
C SER A 205 -5.76 0.51 -21.91
N MET A 206 -4.44 0.62 -22.03
CA MET A 206 -3.79 1.65 -22.84
C MET A 206 -3.95 1.41 -24.35
N THR A 207 -3.89 0.16 -24.81
CA THR A 207 -4.08 -0.17 -26.23
C THR A 207 -5.53 -0.01 -26.68
N ALA A 208 -6.51 -0.27 -25.82
CA ALA A 208 -7.92 -0.04 -26.12
C ALA A 208 -8.29 1.45 -26.28
N GLY A 209 -7.55 2.36 -25.64
CA GLY A 209 -7.71 3.81 -25.79
C GLY A 209 -7.03 4.41 -27.02
N ALA A 210 -5.95 3.79 -27.50
CA ALA A 210 -5.16 4.30 -28.64
C ALA A 210 -5.77 4.02 -30.03
N VAL A 211 -6.81 3.18 -30.11
CA VAL A 211 -7.46 2.80 -31.41
C VAL A 211 -8.68 3.68 -31.72
N LYS A 212 -8.96 4.72 -30.94
CA LYS A 212 -10.00 5.72 -31.21
C LYS A 212 -9.41 7.05 -31.67
N GLY A 213 -8.48 7.00 -32.60
CA GLY A 213 -7.98 8.13 -33.36
C GLY A 213 -8.26 7.95 -34.83
#